data_782a108c72039d76c5cc0c4ca6824d3e
#
_entry.id   782a108c72039d76c5cc0c4ca6824d3e
#
_cell.length_a   1.000
_cell.length_b   1.000
_cell.length_c   1.000
_cell.angle_alpha   90.00
_cell.angle_beta   90.00
_cell.angle_gamma   90.00
#
_symmetry.space_group_name_H-M   'P 1'
#
loop_
_entity.id
_entity.type
_entity.pdbx_description
1 polymer ?
#
loop_
_entity_poly.entity_id
_entity_poly.type
_entity_poly.pdbx_seq_one_letter_code
_entity_poly.pdbx_strand_id
1 'polypeptide(L)'
;MTHTDCPSLLSFRQADESDLLELVRLRDAAARWQIERGIRQWKPGELGRSHFEAILREGEAWIATLGDRGPTVGAWELWWDDLPAWGEQPPVAGYVHRLMTDRQTAPPGAGLVMLAEAERRIARSGRALCRLDCLSDNPRLRRYYEDAGYTVVGEQPSKNGDGGKQYGVTLLEKRLREQ
;
A
#
# COMPACT_ATOMS: atom_id res chain seq x y z
N MET A 1 -23.20 20.50 15.63
CA MET A 1 -21.78 20.25 15.93
C MET A 1 -21.05 20.14 14.59
N THR A 2 -20.36 21.19 14.20
CA THR A 2 -19.62 21.30 12.96
C THR A 2 -18.37 20.43 13.08
N HIS A 3 -18.31 19.35 12.28
CA HIS A 3 -17.06 18.65 12.04
C HIS A 3 -16.11 19.64 11.35
N THR A 4 -15.20 20.18 12.12
CA THR A 4 -14.06 20.90 11.57
C THR A 4 -13.18 19.84 10.92
N ASP A 5 -13.27 19.71 9.59
CA ASP A 5 -12.28 19.00 8.80
C ASP A 5 -10.93 19.66 9.06
N CYS A 6 -10.14 19.03 9.91
CA CYS A 6 -8.74 19.38 10.04
C CYS A 6 -8.11 19.06 8.68
N PRO A 7 -7.58 20.05 7.93
CA PRO A 7 -6.98 19.75 6.64
C PRO A 7 -5.91 18.69 6.86
N SER A 8 -5.96 17.62 6.07
CA SER A 8 -4.95 16.57 6.09
C SER A 8 -3.58 17.23 5.92
N LEU A 9 -2.67 17.01 6.87
CA LEU A 9 -1.29 17.50 6.79
C LEU A 9 -0.54 16.89 5.59
N LEU A 10 -1.12 15.86 4.96
CA LEU A 10 -0.53 15.14 3.86
C LEU A 10 -1.11 15.60 2.52
N SER A 11 -0.22 15.79 1.57
CA SER A 11 -0.55 15.97 0.15
C SER A 11 -0.20 14.70 -0.62
N PHE A 12 -0.96 14.42 -1.68
CA PHE A 12 -0.84 13.19 -2.47
C PHE A 12 -0.72 13.50 -3.95
N ARG A 13 0.15 12.80 -4.62
CA ARG A 13 0.27 12.86 -6.07
C ARG A 13 0.69 11.51 -6.64
N GLN A 14 0.36 11.28 -7.90
CA GLN A 14 0.88 10.14 -8.62
C GLN A 14 2.39 10.33 -8.85
N ALA A 15 3.14 9.26 -8.68
CA ALA A 15 4.57 9.24 -8.92
C ALA A 15 4.89 9.23 -10.42
N ASP A 16 6.02 9.78 -10.76
CA ASP A 16 6.60 9.76 -12.11
C ASP A 16 8.06 9.25 -12.08
N GLU A 17 8.73 9.27 -13.22
CA GLU A 17 10.10 8.77 -13.34
C GLU A 17 11.10 9.47 -12.42
N SER A 18 10.86 10.72 -12.04
CA SER A 18 11.71 11.47 -11.11
C SER A 18 11.67 10.93 -9.68
N ASP A 19 10.64 10.15 -9.34
CA ASP A 19 10.43 9.56 -8.01
C ASP A 19 11.07 8.18 -7.83
N LEU A 20 11.61 7.58 -8.88
CA LEU A 20 12.07 6.19 -8.87
C LEU A 20 13.09 5.91 -7.77
N LEU A 21 14.07 6.80 -7.56
CA LEU A 21 15.08 6.64 -6.51
C LEU A 21 14.47 6.77 -5.11
N GLU A 22 13.49 7.65 -4.96
CA GLU A 22 12.79 7.82 -3.68
C GLU A 22 11.92 6.61 -3.34
N LEU A 23 11.25 6.01 -4.33
CA LEU A 23 10.49 4.76 -4.15
C LEU A 23 11.40 3.61 -3.71
N VAL A 24 12.58 3.47 -4.32
CA VAL A 24 13.60 2.49 -3.90
C VAL A 24 14.05 2.76 -2.46
N ARG A 25 14.35 4.01 -2.13
CA ARG A 25 14.76 4.40 -0.77
C ARG A 25 13.70 4.06 0.27
N LEU A 26 12.44 4.39 0.02
CA LEU A 26 11.32 4.09 0.91
C LEU A 26 11.16 2.58 1.13
N ARG A 27 11.27 1.80 0.05
CA ARG A 27 11.14 0.34 0.12
C ARG A 27 12.27 -0.28 0.95
N ASP A 28 13.50 0.18 0.76
CA ASP A 28 14.65 -0.30 1.53
C ASP A 28 14.59 0.13 3.00
N ALA A 29 14.14 1.35 3.28
CA ALA A 29 13.92 1.82 4.65
C ALA A 29 12.83 1.00 5.36
N ALA A 30 11.73 0.70 4.67
CA ALA A 30 10.68 -0.16 5.21
C ALA A 30 11.17 -1.59 5.47
N ALA A 31 12.00 -2.13 4.58
CA ALA A 31 12.61 -3.45 4.76
C ALA A 31 13.54 -3.50 5.98
N ARG A 32 14.39 -2.50 6.18
CA ARG A 32 15.24 -2.39 7.38
C ARG A 32 14.41 -2.30 8.65
N TRP A 33 13.37 -1.49 8.65
CA TRP A 33 12.45 -1.38 9.78
C TRP A 33 11.76 -2.71 10.13
N GLN A 34 11.39 -3.51 9.12
CA GLN A 34 10.83 -4.85 9.33
C GLN A 34 11.84 -5.78 9.99
N ILE A 35 13.07 -5.80 9.48
CA ILE A 35 14.16 -6.64 10.01
C ILE A 35 14.43 -6.34 11.48
N GLU A 36 14.53 -5.06 11.86
CA GLU A 36 14.73 -4.62 13.24
C GLU A 36 13.62 -5.11 14.20
N ARG A 37 12.45 -5.43 13.68
CA ARG A 37 11.29 -5.94 14.43
C ARG A 37 11.04 -7.44 14.26
N GLY A 38 11.99 -8.15 13.66
CA GLY A 38 11.89 -9.59 13.46
C GLY A 38 10.86 -10.00 12.38
N ILE A 39 10.37 -9.07 11.58
CA ILE A 39 9.46 -9.36 10.46
C ILE A 39 10.31 -9.79 9.26
N ARG A 40 10.10 -11.03 8.81
CA ARG A 40 10.89 -11.65 7.73
C ARG A 40 10.11 -11.62 6.41
N GLN A 41 9.82 -10.44 5.89
CA GLN A 41 9.11 -10.30 4.62
C GLN A 41 9.99 -9.64 3.55
N TRP A 42 10.47 -8.45 3.83
CA TRP A 42 11.23 -7.64 2.87
C TRP A 42 12.71 -7.59 3.21
N LYS A 43 13.56 -7.48 2.15
CA LYS A 43 14.99 -7.26 2.29
C LYS A 43 15.42 -6.01 1.54
N PRO A 44 16.35 -5.19 2.10
CA PRO A 44 16.95 -4.09 1.35
C PRO A 44 17.64 -4.59 0.07
N GLY A 45 17.54 -3.82 -1.00
CA GLY A 45 18.12 -4.16 -2.30
C GLY A 45 17.34 -5.19 -3.13
N GLU A 46 16.24 -5.71 -2.62
CA GLU A 46 15.41 -6.72 -3.30
C GLU A 46 14.64 -6.15 -4.49
N LEU A 47 14.20 -4.91 -4.40
CA LEU A 47 13.50 -4.18 -5.46
C LEU A 47 14.31 -2.95 -5.86
N GLY A 48 14.76 -2.94 -7.09
CA GLY A 48 15.49 -1.82 -7.67
C GLY A 48 14.61 -0.91 -8.52
N ARG A 49 15.25 0.04 -9.19
CA ARG A 49 14.61 1.00 -10.10
C ARG A 49 13.72 0.35 -11.15
N SER A 50 14.15 -0.74 -11.77
CA SER A 50 13.41 -1.45 -12.83
C SER A 50 12.05 -1.98 -12.36
N HIS A 51 11.92 -2.36 -11.09
CA HIS A 51 10.65 -2.76 -10.50
C HIS A 51 9.66 -1.59 -10.52
N PHE A 52 10.09 -0.42 -10.05
CA PHE A 52 9.22 0.77 -10.00
C PHE A 52 8.94 1.34 -11.40
N GLU A 53 9.87 1.22 -12.35
CA GLU A 53 9.60 1.55 -13.75
C GLU A 53 8.47 0.68 -14.33
N ALA A 54 8.44 -0.61 -14.00
CA ALA A 54 7.34 -1.50 -14.41
C ALA A 54 6.00 -1.06 -13.81
N ILE A 55 5.98 -0.68 -12.53
CA ILE A 55 4.76 -0.19 -11.86
C ILE A 55 4.23 1.09 -12.52
N LEU A 56 5.10 2.03 -12.90
CA LEU A 56 4.67 3.25 -13.58
C LEU A 56 4.06 2.98 -14.96
N ARG A 57 4.39 1.86 -15.60
CA ARG A 57 3.81 1.46 -16.89
C ARG A 57 2.51 0.67 -16.76
N GLU A 58 2.39 -0.16 -15.74
CA GLU A 58 1.36 -1.21 -15.64
C GLU A 58 0.31 -0.94 -14.57
N GLY A 59 0.66 -0.15 -13.55
CA GLY A 59 -0.19 0.23 -12.43
C GLY A 59 -0.04 1.71 -12.11
N GLU A 60 -0.21 2.04 -10.84
CA GLU A 60 0.00 3.40 -10.33
C GLU A 60 0.91 3.32 -9.08
N ALA A 61 1.87 4.23 -8.98
CA ALA A 61 2.56 4.52 -7.73
C ALA A 61 2.15 5.91 -7.25
N TRP A 62 1.98 6.07 -5.96
CA TRP A 62 1.53 7.32 -5.33
C TRP A 62 2.51 7.74 -4.25
N ILE A 63 2.78 9.04 -4.17
CA ILE A 63 3.65 9.67 -3.17
C ILE A 63 2.80 10.49 -2.22
N ALA A 64 3.08 10.35 -0.94
CA ALA A 64 2.58 11.20 0.13
C ALA A 64 3.69 12.12 0.64
N THR A 65 3.40 13.41 0.77
CA THR A 65 4.32 14.42 1.31
C THR A 65 3.70 15.17 2.48
N LEU A 66 4.52 15.75 3.34
CA LEU A 66 4.06 16.62 4.42
C LEU A 66 3.77 18.01 3.84
N GLY A 67 2.51 18.25 3.47
CA GLY A 67 2.12 19.40 2.66
C GLY A 67 2.69 19.33 1.23
N ASP A 68 2.39 20.33 0.42
CA ASP A 68 2.68 20.31 -1.03
C ASP A 68 4.17 20.35 -1.39
N ARG A 69 5.01 20.84 -0.48
CA ARG A 69 6.45 21.01 -0.71
C ARG A 69 7.32 20.39 0.39
N GLY A 70 6.70 19.64 1.28
CA GLY A 70 7.40 19.00 2.39
C GLY A 70 8.10 17.71 2.01
N PRO A 71 8.77 17.07 2.97
CA PRO A 71 9.44 15.79 2.74
C PRO A 71 8.43 14.69 2.40
N THR A 72 8.90 13.68 1.69
CA THR A 72 8.15 12.44 1.47
C THR A 72 7.92 11.73 2.80
N VAL A 73 6.69 11.34 3.04
CA VAL A 73 6.29 10.60 4.25
C VAL A 73 5.90 9.15 3.95
N GLY A 74 5.68 8.83 2.69
CA GLY A 74 5.34 7.47 2.29
C GLY A 74 4.95 7.34 0.83
N ALA A 75 4.63 6.12 0.45
CA ALA A 75 4.19 5.76 -0.89
C ALA A 75 3.35 4.48 -0.85
N TRP A 76 2.57 4.23 -1.90
CA TRP A 76 1.91 2.96 -2.14
C TRP A 76 1.79 2.68 -3.63
N GLU A 77 1.52 1.41 -3.95
CA GLU A 77 1.17 0.98 -5.29
C GLU A 77 -0.33 0.69 -5.36
N LEU A 78 -0.93 1.02 -6.50
CA LEU A 78 -2.31 0.72 -6.81
C LEU A 78 -2.38 -0.05 -8.13
N TRP A 79 -2.99 -1.23 -8.05
CA TRP A 79 -3.20 -2.11 -9.19
C TRP A 79 -4.68 -2.32 -9.45
N TRP A 80 -5.02 -2.66 -10.68
CA TRP A 80 -6.41 -2.87 -11.09
C TRP A 80 -6.77 -4.34 -11.27
N ASP A 81 -5.80 -5.22 -11.10
CA ASP A 81 -5.91 -6.67 -10.93
C ASP A 81 -4.78 -7.18 -10.02
N ASP A 82 -4.90 -8.40 -9.53
CA ASP A 82 -3.86 -9.06 -8.73
C ASP A 82 -3.98 -10.58 -8.87
N LEU A 83 -3.59 -11.09 -10.04
CA LEU A 83 -3.64 -12.52 -10.34
C LEU A 83 -2.87 -13.39 -9.33
N PRO A 84 -1.66 -13.00 -8.87
CA PRO A 84 -0.89 -13.84 -7.94
C PRO A 84 -1.57 -14.09 -6.58
N ALA A 85 -2.29 -13.11 -6.06
CA ALA A 85 -2.97 -13.24 -4.76
C ALA A 85 -4.45 -13.62 -4.90
N TRP A 86 -5.15 -13.02 -5.86
CA TRP A 86 -6.61 -13.09 -5.95
C TRP A 86 -7.14 -13.93 -7.10
N GLY A 87 -6.28 -14.35 -8.04
CA GLY A 87 -6.71 -14.99 -9.28
C GLY A 87 -7.51 -14.03 -10.18
N GLU A 88 -8.19 -14.59 -11.17
CA GLU A 88 -9.08 -13.82 -12.04
C GLU A 88 -10.30 -13.32 -11.26
N GLN A 89 -10.56 -12.02 -11.33
CA GLN A 89 -11.65 -11.36 -10.63
C GLN A 89 -12.40 -10.41 -11.59
N PRO A 90 -13.70 -10.18 -11.36
CA PRO A 90 -14.41 -9.11 -12.04
C PRO A 90 -13.74 -7.74 -11.75
N PRO A 91 -13.86 -6.73 -12.65
CA PRO A 91 -13.21 -5.43 -12.49
C PRO A 91 -13.95 -4.52 -11.47
N VAL A 92 -14.14 -5.01 -10.26
CA VAL A 92 -14.92 -4.35 -9.19
C VAL A 92 -14.05 -3.79 -8.06
N ALA A 93 -12.74 -4.07 -8.08
CA ALA A 93 -11.82 -3.70 -7.01
C ALA A 93 -10.57 -2.98 -7.52
N GLY A 94 -9.96 -2.19 -6.65
CA GLY A 94 -8.56 -1.79 -6.73
C GLY A 94 -7.76 -2.51 -5.65
N TYR A 95 -6.48 -2.75 -5.92
CA TYR A 95 -5.59 -3.55 -5.08
C TYR A 95 -4.42 -2.70 -4.61
N VAL A 96 -4.33 -2.51 -3.30
CA VAL A 96 -3.26 -1.71 -2.67
C VAL A 96 -2.10 -2.62 -2.30
N HIS A 97 -0.92 -2.28 -2.78
CA HIS A 97 0.32 -2.98 -2.50
C HIS A 97 1.37 -2.04 -1.91
N ARG A 98 2.29 -2.61 -1.15
CA ARG A 98 3.48 -1.92 -0.63
C ARG A 98 3.19 -0.54 -0.04
N LEU A 99 2.20 -0.50 0.87
CA LEU A 99 1.93 0.71 1.65
C LEU A 99 3.12 0.95 2.59
N MET A 100 3.93 1.94 2.28
CA MET A 100 5.18 2.25 2.97
C MET A 100 5.12 3.62 3.62
N THR A 101 5.54 3.70 4.88
CA THR A 101 5.71 4.99 5.58
C THR A 101 7.18 5.20 5.94
N ASP A 102 7.68 6.39 5.71
CA ASP A 102 8.99 6.80 6.21
C ASP A 102 8.89 7.10 7.71
N ARG A 103 9.50 6.24 8.52
CA ARG A 103 9.42 6.35 9.98
C ARG A 103 10.11 7.58 10.57
N GLN A 104 10.93 8.27 9.78
CA GLN A 104 11.60 9.50 10.22
C GLN A 104 10.76 10.76 9.98
N THR A 105 9.95 10.76 8.93
CA THR A 105 9.20 11.95 8.50
C THR A 105 7.69 11.81 8.65
N ALA A 106 7.16 10.59 8.66
CA ALA A 106 5.72 10.36 8.72
C ALA A 106 5.13 10.71 10.10
N PRO A 107 4.09 11.54 10.16
CA PRO A 107 3.36 11.76 11.39
C PRO A 107 2.61 10.49 11.82
N PRO A 108 2.24 10.37 13.11
CA PRO A 108 1.41 9.27 13.58
C PRO A 108 0.12 9.15 12.77
N GLY A 109 -0.25 7.92 12.39
CA GLY A 109 -1.45 7.65 11.61
C GLY A 109 -1.32 7.88 10.10
N ALA A 110 -0.17 8.30 9.58
CA ALA A 110 0.05 8.57 8.16
C ALA A 110 -0.36 7.38 7.27
N GLY A 111 -0.08 6.15 7.67
CA GLY A 111 -0.46 4.94 6.93
C GLY A 111 -1.96 4.82 6.70
N LEU A 112 -2.79 5.14 7.71
CA LEU A 112 -4.26 5.12 7.58
C LEU A 112 -4.76 6.24 6.67
N VAL A 113 -4.14 7.41 6.73
CA VAL A 113 -4.50 8.54 5.85
C VAL A 113 -4.15 8.23 4.40
N MET A 114 -2.99 7.61 4.15
CA MET A 114 -2.59 7.14 2.82
C MET A 114 -3.53 6.05 2.30
N LEU A 115 -3.90 5.08 3.14
CA LEU A 115 -4.84 4.03 2.78
C LEU A 115 -6.21 4.61 2.41
N ALA A 116 -6.70 5.59 3.17
CA ALA A 116 -7.95 6.30 2.86
C ALA A 116 -7.89 7.05 1.52
N GLU A 117 -6.73 7.62 1.15
CA GLU A 117 -6.56 8.23 -0.18
C GLU A 117 -6.59 7.18 -1.30
N ALA A 118 -5.93 6.05 -1.11
CA ALA A 118 -6.01 4.93 -2.05
C ALA A 118 -7.46 4.46 -2.25
N GLU A 119 -8.23 4.33 -1.17
CA GLU A 119 -9.66 4.00 -1.21
C GLU A 119 -10.46 5.04 -2.01
N ARG A 120 -10.22 6.34 -1.78
CA ARG A 120 -10.86 7.42 -2.57
C ARG A 120 -10.51 7.34 -4.05
N ARG A 121 -9.26 7.06 -4.38
CA ARG A 121 -8.83 6.89 -5.78
C ARG A 121 -9.54 5.72 -6.45
N ILE A 122 -9.69 4.59 -5.75
CA ILE A 122 -10.42 3.42 -6.24
C ILE A 122 -11.90 3.77 -6.46
N ALA A 123 -12.57 4.40 -5.47
CA ALA A 123 -13.97 4.79 -5.58
C ALA A 123 -14.20 5.74 -6.77
N ARG A 124 -13.32 6.74 -6.98
CA ARG A 124 -13.39 7.66 -8.12
C ARG A 124 -13.24 6.97 -9.48
N SER A 125 -12.63 5.78 -9.54
CA SER A 125 -12.56 4.98 -10.76
C SER A 125 -13.84 4.18 -11.05
N GLY A 126 -14.83 4.27 -10.17
CA GLY A 126 -16.08 3.53 -10.27
C GLY A 126 -16.03 2.10 -9.69
N ARG A 127 -14.96 1.75 -8.98
CA ARG A 127 -14.85 0.43 -8.34
C ARG A 127 -15.28 0.49 -6.88
N ALA A 128 -16.02 -0.53 -6.45
CA ALA A 128 -16.69 -0.56 -5.16
C ALA A 128 -15.88 -1.20 -4.03
N LEU A 129 -14.77 -1.85 -4.36
CA LEU A 129 -13.98 -2.63 -3.39
C LEU A 129 -12.51 -2.17 -3.38
N CYS A 130 -11.95 -2.07 -2.18
CA CYS A 130 -10.52 -2.01 -1.98
C CYS A 130 -10.04 -3.36 -1.44
N ARG A 131 -9.03 -3.93 -2.05
CA ARG A 131 -8.45 -5.23 -1.71
C ARG A 131 -6.97 -5.09 -1.40
N LEU A 132 -6.50 -5.89 -0.47
CA LEU A 132 -5.09 -6.00 -0.13
C LEU A 132 -4.81 -7.39 0.44
N ASP A 133 -3.54 -7.71 0.57
CA ASP A 133 -3.10 -8.89 1.26
C ASP A 133 -1.98 -8.56 2.25
N CYS A 134 -1.90 -9.33 3.31
CA CYS A 134 -0.80 -9.26 4.26
C CYS A 134 -0.25 -10.64 4.56
N LEU A 135 1.00 -10.69 5.01
CA LEU A 135 1.66 -11.93 5.40
C LEU A 135 0.82 -12.66 6.45
N SER A 136 0.51 -13.95 6.23
CA SER A 136 -0.31 -14.75 7.16
C SER A 136 0.31 -14.84 8.56
N ASP A 137 1.63 -14.85 8.66
CA ASP A 137 2.37 -14.88 9.93
C ASP A 137 2.48 -13.51 10.62
N ASN A 138 1.76 -12.51 10.16
CA ASN A 138 1.77 -11.18 10.75
C ASN A 138 0.37 -10.78 11.29
N PRO A 139 -0.05 -11.33 12.44
CA PRO A 139 -1.37 -11.07 13.02
C PRO A 139 -1.55 -9.60 13.42
N ARG A 140 -0.47 -8.89 13.73
CA ARG A 140 -0.51 -7.46 14.05
C ARG A 140 -0.91 -6.62 12.85
N LEU A 141 -0.35 -6.92 11.68
CA LEU A 141 -0.69 -6.22 10.44
C LEU A 141 -2.12 -6.55 9.99
N ARG A 142 -2.53 -7.82 10.13
CA ARG A 142 -3.92 -8.22 9.91
C ARG A 142 -4.87 -7.38 10.76
N ARG A 143 -4.62 -7.31 12.07
CA ARG A 143 -5.43 -6.52 12.99
C ARG A 143 -5.49 -5.05 12.61
N TYR A 144 -4.38 -4.47 12.19
CA TYR A 144 -4.30 -3.10 11.72
C TYR A 144 -5.29 -2.82 10.56
N TYR A 145 -5.40 -3.74 9.61
CA TYR A 145 -6.36 -3.61 8.51
C TYR A 145 -7.79 -3.90 8.94
N GLU A 146 -8.02 -4.87 9.82
CA GLU A 146 -9.36 -5.13 10.38
C GLU A 146 -9.88 -3.90 11.12
N ASP A 147 -9.05 -3.25 11.92
CA ASP A 147 -9.39 -1.99 12.63
C ASP A 147 -9.64 -0.82 11.64
N ALA A 148 -9.06 -0.86 10.45
CA ALA A 148 -9.32 0.09 9.36
C ALA A 148 -10.60 -0.24 8.54
N GLY A 149 -11.33 -1.28 8.93
CA GLY A 149 -12.62 -1.65 8.33
C GLY A 149 -12.55 -2.73 7.25
N TYR A 150 -11.40 -3.40 7.12
CA TYR A 150 -11.27 -4.54 6.22
C TYR A 150 -11.76 -5.83 6.85
N THR A 151 -12.29 -6.73 6.03
CA THR A 151 -12.72 -8.06 6.42
C THR A 151 -11.83 -9.10 5.76
N VAL A 152 -11.41 -10.10 6.49
CA VAL A 152 -10.74 -11.28 5.93
C VAL A 152 -11.73 -12.06 5.08
N VAL A 153 -11.38 -12.28 3.82
CA VAL A 153 -12.23 -12.99 2.85
C VAL A 153 -11.61 -14.29 2.35
N GLY A 154 -10.36 -14.56 2.68
CA GLY A 154 -9.70 -15.80 2.30
C GLY A 154 -8.23 -15.79 2.64
N GLU A 155 -7.58 -16.88 2.24
CA GLU A 155 -6.13 -17.04 2.34
C GLU A 155 -5.57 -17.61 1.05
N GLN A 156 -4.38 -17.16 0.66
CA GLN A 156 -3.59 -17.75 -0.40
C GLN A 156 -2.35 -18.37 0.23
N PRO A 157 -2.27 -19.72 0.32
CA PRO A 157 -1.19 -20.40 1.05
C PRO A 157 0.19 -20.20 0.43
N SER A 158 0.25 -19.94 -0.88
CA SER A 158 1.50 -19.79 -1.61
C SER A 158 1.37 -18.72 -2.68
N LYS A 159 1.81 -17.52 -2.34
CA LYS A 159 1.96 -16.39 -3.27
C LYS A 159 3.42 -16.23 -3.64
N ASN A 160 3.70 -16.04 -4.92
CA ASN A 160 5.01 -15.63 -5.38
C ASN A 160 5.24 -14.16 -4.99
N GLY A 161 6.19 -13.93 -4.11
CA GLY A 161 6.56 -12.61 -3.64
C GLY A 161 7.81 -12.06 -4.28
N ASP A 162 8.20 -10.90 -3.82
CA ASP A 162 9.44 -10.23 -4.24
C ASP A 162 10.64 -11.15 -4.01
N GLY A 163 11.60 -11.14 -4.95
CA GLY A 163 12.79 -11.98 -4.88
C GLY A 163 12.54 -13.48 -5.09
N GLY A 164 11.40 -13.87 -5.67
CA GLY A 164 11.07 -15.27 -5.99
C GLY A 164 10.70 -16.13 -4.79
N LYS A 165 10.44 -15.55 -3.64
CA LYS A 165 9.99 -16.26 -2.45
C LYS A 165 8.51 -16.62 -2.54
N GLN A 166 8.16 -17.77 -1.99
CA GLN A 166 6.76 -18.15 -1.78
C GLN A 166 6.41 -18.00 -0.30
N TYR A 167 5.27 -17.39 -0.03
CA TYR A 167 4.72 -17.22 1.32
C TYR A 167 3.20 -17.17 1.31
N GLY A 168 2.60 -17.52 2.43
CA GLY A 168 1.15 -17.42 2.63
C GLY A 168 0.73 -16.00 2.94
N VAL A 169 -0.40 -15.59 2.36
CA VAL A 169 -1.03 -14.30 2.61
C VAL A 169 -2.48 -14.44 2.99
N THR A 170 -2.93 -13.56 3.87
CA THR A 170 -4.34 -13.35 4.22
C THR A 170 -4.92 -12.28 3.31
N LEU A 171 -6.05 -12.57 2.69
CA LEU A 171 -6.75 -11.68 1.77
C LEU A 171 -7.79 -10.86 2.53
N LEU A 172 -7.74 -9.54 2.38
CA LEU A 172 -8.63 -8.60 3.05
C LEU A 172 -9.32 -7.70 2.04
N GLU A 173 -10.59 -7.40 2.30
CA GLU A 173 -11.45 -6.61 1.42
C GLU A 173 -12.25 -5.58 2.23
N LYS A 174 -12.44 -4.42 1.66
CA LYS A 174 -13.31 -3.37 2.19
C LYS A 174 -14.25 -2.85 1.10
N ARG A 175 -15.53 -2.81 1.40
CA ARG A 175 -16.51 -2.14 0.54
C ARG A 175 -16.38 -0.62 0.74
N LEU A 176 -16.19 0.07 -0.35
CA LEU A 176 -16.11 1.53 -0.38
C LEU A 176 -17.52 2.11 -0.43
N ARG A 177 -17.72 3.25 0.24
CA ARG A 177 -18.99 3.99 0.16
C ARG A 177 -19.02 4.73 -1.17
N GLU A 178 -20.18 4.74 -1.81
CA GLU A 178 -20.44 5.65 -2.93
C GLU A 178 -20.32 7.09 -2.42
N GLN A 179 -19.57 7.91 -3.13
CA GLN A 179 -19.42 9.35 -2.84
C GLN A 179 -20.51 10.14 -3.56
#